data_38fc5c33d1d7d8b5a3d1a42fddf008ed
#
_entry.id   38fc5c33d1d7d8b5a3d1a42fddf008ed
#
_cell.length_a   1.000
_cell.length_b   1.000
_cell.length_c   1.000
_cell.angle_alpha   90.00
_cell.angle_beta   90.00
_cell.angle_gamma   90.00
#
_symmetry.space_group_name_H-M   'P 1'
#
loop_
_entity.id
_entity.type
_entity.pdbx_description
1 polymer ?
#
loop_
_entity_poly.entity_id
_entity_poly.type
_entity_poly.pdbx_seq_one_letter_code
_entity_poly.pdbx_strand_id
1 'polypeptide(L)'
;MATNTEQQTIIRQAGRSDAASIASIYNHYVAETVVTFDEQPISKEEMARRVEEVQAAALPWLVAEHDDRVVGYAYAAPWKRRAAYRFSVEITVYLDPNYFGRKLGTKLYNELFANLRSTQAHAVIGGIALPNDASVALHEKFGMHKVAVFEEVGFKFNRWIDVGYWERTL
;
A
#
# COMPACT_ATOMS: atom_id res chain seq x y z
N MET A 1 26.50 -30.25 8.62
CA MET A 1 25.75 -29.21 9.35
C MET A 1 25.24 -28.22 8.31
N ALA A 2 23.96 -28.31 7.95
CA ALA A 2 23.37 -27.36 7.02
C ALA A 2 23.13 -26.06 7.79
N THR A 3 23.81 -24.99 7.43
CA THR A 3 23.54 -23.65 7.91
C THR A 3 22.15 -23.27 7.41
N ASN A 4 21.19 -23.28 8.33
CA ASN A 4 19.84 -22.76 8.11
C ASN A 4 19.99 -21.24 8.00
N THR A 5 20.24 -20.73 6.80
CA THR A 5 20.18 -19.29 6.54
C THR A 5 18.70 -18.96 6.64
N GLU A 6 18.26 -18.40 7.76
CA GLU A 6 16.93 -17.83 7.88
C GLU A 6 16.76 -16.86 6.71
N GLN A 7 15.86 -17.21 5.79
CA GLN A 7 15.50 -16.39 4.62
C GLN A 7 14.92 -15.09 5.14
N GLN A 8 15.72 -14.04 5.13
CA GLN A 8 15.38 -12.75 5.74
C GLN A 8 14.65 -11.88 4.72
N THR A 9 13.42 -11.51 5.04
CA THR A 9 12.72 -10.47 4.28
C THR A 9 13.25 -9.11 4.66
N ILE A 10 13.77 -8.36 3.69
CA ILE A 10 14.23 -6.98 3.85
C ILE A 10 13.18 -6.00 3.31
N ILE A 11 13.08 -4.83 3.94
CA ILE A 11 12.28 -3.71 3.45
C ILE A 11 13.25 -2.64 2.95
N ARG A 12 13.04 -2.18 1.71
CA ARG A 12 13.87 -1.14 1.09
C ARG A 12 13.05 -0.19 0.23
N GLN A 13 13.63 0.92 -0.15
CA GLN A 13 13.02 1.83 -1.13
C GLN A 13 12.87 1.10 -2.49
N ALA A 14 11.74 1.36 -3.13
CA ALA A 14 11.51 0.87 -4.49
C ALA A 14 12.40 1.59 -5.50
N GLY A 15 12.87 0.86 -6.50
CA GLY A 15 13.52 1.42 -7.68
C GLY A 15 12.70 1.17 -8.95
N ARG A 16 13.09 1.82 -10.05
CA ARG A 16 12.46 1.61 -11.36
C ARG A 16 12.46 0.13 -11.81
N SER A 17 13.49 -0.62 -11.41
CA SER A 17 13.62 -2.06 -11.70
C SER A 17 12.55 -2.92 -11.03
N ASP A 18 11.95 -2.44 -9.94
CA ASP A 18 10.92 -3.19 -9.20
C ASP A 18 9.53 -3.06 -9.85
N ALA A 19 9.36 -2.14 -10.80
CA ALA A 19 8.06 -1.80 -11.37
C ALA A 19 7.32 -3.00 -11.97
N ALA A 20 8.03 -3.94 -12.60
CA ALA A 20 7.42 -5.14 -13.17
C ALA A 20 6.84 -6.05 -12.08
N SER A 21 7.58 -6.26 -10.99
CA SER A 21 7.13 -7.09 -9.86
C SER A 21 5.99 -6.42 -9.09
N ILE A 22 6.07 -5.09 -8.88
CA ILE A 22 5.01 -4.30 -8.23
C ILE A 22 3.74 -4.35 -9.08
N ALA A 23 3.84 -4.16 -10.41
CA ALA A 23 2.70 -4.25 -11.32
C ALA A 23 2.08 -5.65 -11.32
N SER A 24 2.88 -6.71 -11.26
CA SER A 24 2.38 -8.09 -11.18
C SER A 24 1.55 -8.32 -9.91
N ILE A 25 2.04 -7.87 -8.75
CA ILE A 25 1.30 -7.95 -7.48
C ILE A 25 0.00 -7.16 -7.59
N TYR A 26 0.06 -5.90 -8.05
CA TYR A 26 -1.10 -5.04 -8.18
C TYR A 26 -2.17 -5.61 -9.12
N ASN A 27 -1.76 -6.12 -10.28
CA ASN A 27 -2.66 -6.66 -11.30
C ASN A 27 -3.42 -7.92 -10.84
N HIS A 28 -2.85 -8.70 -9.90
CA HIS A 28 -3.62 -9.75 -9.24
C HIS A 28 -4.88 -9.16 -8.55
N TYR A 29 -4.72 -8.06 -7.80
CA TYR A 29 -5.83 -7.41 -7.10
C TYR A 29 -6.80 -6.72 -8.07
N VAL A 30 -6.31 -6.20 -9.19
CA VAL A 30 -7.15 -5.65 -10.27
C VAL A 30 -8.07 -6.74 -10.82
N ALA A 31 -7.53 -7.91 -11.14
CA ALA A 31 -8.26 -8.99 -11.80
C ALA A 31 -9.19 -9.77 -10.85
N GLU A 32 -8.77 -9.98 -9.59
CA GLU A 32 -9.39 -10.98 -8.73
C GLU A 32 -10.16 -10.40 -7.53
N THR A 33 -10.01 -9.10 -7.25
CA THR A 33 -10.53 -8.53 -6.00
C THR A 33 -11.18 -7.16 -6.18
N VAL A 34 -11.89 -6.73 -5.14
CA VAL A 34 -12.42 -5.35 -5.01
C VAL A 34 -11.53 -4.44 -4.19
N VAL A 35 -10.35 -4.89 -3.78
CA VAL A 35 -9.41 -4.14 -2.95
C VAL A 35 -8.87 -2.91 -3.69
N THR A 36 -8.77 -2.96 -5.01
CA THR A 36 -8.55 -1.80 -5.88
C THR A 36 -9.70 -1.64 -6.86
N PHE A 37 -9.99 -0.40 -7.25
CA PHE A 37 -11.04 -0.07 -8.22
C PHE A 37 -10.54 0.12 -9.65
N ASP A 38 -9.23 -0.09 -9.91
CA ASP A 38 -8.79 -0.27 -11.29
C ASP A 38 -9.44 -1.54 -11.86
N GLU A 39 -9.96 -1.45 -13.08
CA GLU A 39 -10.65 -2.55 -13.76
C GLU A 39 -9.78 -3.19 -14.84
N GLN A 40 -8.72 -2.50 -15.26
CA GLN A 40 -7.78 -2.97 -16.28
C GLN A 40 -6.39 -3.09 -15.68
N PRO A 41 -5.64 -4.15 -16.01
CA PRO A 41 -4.25 -4.29 -15.61
C PRO A 41 -3.41 -3.11 -16.10
N ILE A 42 -2.45 -2.69 -15.27
CA ILE A 42 -1.50 -1.64 -15.65
C ILE A 42 -0.18 -2.24 -16.12
N SER A 43 0.52 -1.52 -17.00
CA SER A 43 1.84 -1.91 -17.48
C SER A 43 2.94 -1.61 -16.45
N LYS A 44 4.11 -2.24 -16.63
CA LYS A 44 5.30 -1.92 -15.81
C LYS A 44 5.76 -0.47 -16.00
N GLU A 45 5.55 0.09 -17.18
CA GLU A 45 5.89 1.49 -17.49
C GLU A 45 5.00 2.45 -16.69
N GLU A 46 3.70 2.17 -16.64
CA GLU A 46 2.74 2.94 -15.83
C GLU A 46 3.05 2.80 -14.34
N MET A 47 3.40 1.60 -13.86
CA MET A 47 3.80 1.41 -12.47
C MET A 47 5.10 2.16 -12.15
N ALA A 48 6.10 2.13 -13.04
CA ALA A 48 7.32 2.90 -12.87
C ALA A 48 7.04 4.40 -12.75
N ARG A 49 6.13 4.94 -13.58
CA ARG A 49 5.70 6.33 -13.52
C ARG A 49 5.04 6.66 -12.16
N ARG A 50 4.16 5.80 -11.65
CA ARG A 50 3.52 5.97 -10.33
C ARG A 50 4.55 6.00 -9.20
N VAL A 51 5.54 5.11 -9.23
CA VAL A 51 6.65 5.08 -8.25
C VAL A 51 7.44 6.38 -8.30
N GLU A 52 7.84 6.81 -9.50
CA GLU A 52 8.60 8.05 -9.70
C GLU A 52 7.83 9.29 -9.24
N GLU A 53 6.53 9.37 -9.50
CA GLU A 53 5.66 10.48 -9.03
C GLU A 53 5.60 10.59 -7.51
N VAL A 54 5.46 9.46 -6.82
CA VAL A 54 5.45 9.42 -5.36
C VAL A 54 6.81 9.87 -4.81
N GLN A 55 7.90 9.37 -5.38
CA GLN A 55 9.25 9.74 -4.97
C GLN A 55 9.58 11.21 -5.26
N ALA A 56 9.11 11.75 -6.38
CA ALA A 56 9.24 13.17 -6.71
C ALA A 56 8.48 14.07 -5.73
N ALA A 57 7.42 13.56 -5.09
CA ALA A 57 6.73 14.24 -3.99
C ALA A 57 7.45 14.09 -2.64
N ALA A 58 8.66 13.55 -2.60
CA ALA A 58 9.44 13.23 -1.39
C ALA A 58 8.69 12.29 -0.42
N LEU A 59 7.86 11.40 -0.95
CA LEU A 59 7.12 10.40 -0.19
C LEU A 59 7.71 8.99 -0.39
N PRO A 60 7.62 8.11 0.62
CA PRO A 60 8.19 6.78 0.55
C PRO A 60 7.35 5.85 -0.33
N TRP A 61 8.04 5.04 -1.14
CA TRP A 61 7.52 3.82 -1.76
C TRP A 61 8.48 2.68 -1.41
N LEU A 62 8.01 1.72 -0.64
CA LEU A 62 8.81 0.62 -0.09
C LEU A 62 8.40 -0.70 -0.71
N VAL A 63 9.38 -1.59 -0.89
CA VAL A 63 9.15 -2.99 -1.26
C VAL A 63 9.65 -3.92 -0.17
N ALA A 64 8.94 -5.04 0.01
CA ALA A 64 9.41 -6.19 0.76
C ALA A 64 10.06 -7.18 -0.22
N GLU A 65 11.34 -7.44 -0.01
CA GLU A 65 12.11 -8.38 -0.81
C GLU A 65 12.42 -9.64 0.02
N HIS A 66 12.14 -10.80 -0.55
CA HIS A 66 12.40 -12.11 0.03
C HIS A 66 13.01 -12.99 -1.05
N ASP A 67 14.23 -13.51 -0.81
CA ASP A 67 14.99 -14.31 -1.78
C ASP A 67 15.09 -13.63 -3.16
N ASP A 68 15.56 -12.38 -3.18
CA ASP A 68 15.72 -11.55 -4.38
C ASP A 68 14.41 -11.30 -5.18
N ARG A 69 13.26 -11.53 -4.55
CA ARG A 69 11.94 -11.31 -5.16
C ARG A 69 11.14 -10.30 -4.37
N VAL A 70 10.54 -9.34 -5.05
CA VAL A 70 9.55 -8.43 -4.45
C VAL A 70 8.27 -9.21 -4.16
N VAL A 71 7.88 -9.29 -2.89
CA VAL A 71 6.74 -10.06 -2.38
C VAL A 71 5.66 -9.18 -1.74
N GLY A 72 5.84 -7.89 -1.77
CA GLY A 72 4.89 -6.90 -1.30
C GLY A 72 5.45 -5.50 -1.38
N TYR A 73 4.58 -4.52 -1.25
CA TYR A 73 4.98 -3.11 -1.24
C TYR A 73 3.99 -2.26 -0.44
N ALA A 74 4.47 -1.11 0.02
CA ALA A 74 3.63 -0.08 0.64
C ALA A 74 4.17 1.30 0.25
N TYR A 75 3.27 2.26 0.13
CA TYR A 75 3.64 3.64 -0.20
C TYR A 75 2.68 4.64 0.42
N ALA A 76 3.10 5.90 0.44
CA ALA A 76 2.25 7.04 0.73
C ALA A 76 2.19 7.95 -0.50
N ALA A 77 1.00 8.45 -0.81
CA ALA A 77 0.79 9.40 -1.89
C ALA A 77 0.04 10.64 -1.38
N PRO A 78 0.11 11.80 -2.05
CA PRO A 78 -0.71 12.95 -1.69
C PRO A 78 -2.19 12.60 -1.72
N TRP A 79 -2.92 12.88 -0.64
CA TRP A 79 -4.34 12.52 -0.54
C TRP A 79 -5.22 13.29 -1.52
N LYS A 80 -4.99 14.60 -1.65
CA LYS A 80 -5.75 15.50 -2.53
C LYS A 80 -4.82 16.53 -3.19
N ARG A 81 -5.21 17.01 -4.38
CA ARG A 81 -4.38 17.94 -5.17
C ARG A 81 -4.40 19.40 -4.67
N ARG A 82 -5.42 19.82 -3.89
CA ARG A 82 -5.52 21.20 -3.41
C ARG A 82 -4.43 21.50 -2.39
N ALA A 83 -3.78 22.65 -2.49
CA ALA A 83 -2.60 23.04 -1.70
C ALA A 83 -2.78 22.92 -0.17
N ALA A 84 -3.98 23.16 0.35
CA ALA A 84 -4.25 23.03 1.78
C ALA A 84 -4.13 21.58 2.31
N TYR A 85 -4.19 20.57 1.42
CA TYR A 85 -4.01 19.15 1.75
C TYR A 85 -2.56 18.67 1.63
N ARG A 86 -1.58 19.55 1.40
CA ARG A 86 -0.17 19.17 1.15
C ARG A 86 0.49 18.34 2.25
N PHE A 87 -0.06 18.36 3.46
CA PHE A 87 0.43 17.60 4.61
C PHE A 87 -0.41 16.35 4.91
N SER A 88 -1.36 16.03 4.03
CA SER A 88 -2.20 14.82 4.16
C SER A 88 -1.79 13.80 3.11
N VAL A 89 -1.56 12.57 3.54
CA VAL A 89 -1.13 11.47 2.68
C VAL A 89 -2.09 10.30 2.82
N GLU A 90 -2.28 9.57 1.73
CA GLU A 90 -2.97 8.28 1.73
C GLU A 90 -1.93 7.16 1.65
N ILE A 91 -2.07 6.15 2.52
CA ILE A 91 -1.17 5.00 2.54
C ILE A 91 -1.86 3.77 1.95
N THR A 92 -1.03 2.95 1.31
CA THR A 92 -1.48 1.73 0.62
C THR A 92 -0.48 0.61 0.86
N VAL A 93 -0.97 -0.62 0.95
CA VAL A 93 -0.16 -1.84 1.04
C VAL A 93 -0.77 -2.95 0.22
N TYR A 94 0.07 -3.64 -0.56
CA TYR A 94 -0.28 -4.86 -1.29
C TYR A 94 0.78 -5.93 -1.07
N LEU A 95 0.34 -7.17 -0.94
CA LEU A 95 1.21 -8.33 -0.74
C LEU A 95 0.95 -9.37 -1.83
N ASP A 96 1.99 -10.07 -2.24
CA ASP A 96 1.81 -11.28 -3.04
C ASP A 96 0.98 -12.29 -2.21
N PRO A 97 -0.14 -12.81 -2.74
CA PRO A 97 -1.00 -13.75 -2.01
C PRO A 97 -0.28 -14.98 -1.46
N ASN A 98 0.78 -15.43 -2.14
CA ASN A 98 1.58 -16.57 -1.69
C ASN A 98 2.41 -16.30 -0.41
N TYR A 99 2.44 -15.04 0.03
CA TYR A 99 3.21 -14.59 1.19
C TYR A 99 2.34 -14.07 2.34
N PHE A 100 1.03 -14.31 2.30
CA PHE A 100 0.14 -13.95 3.41
C PHE A 100 0.52 -14.68 4.71
N GLY A 101 0.13 -14.11 5.85
CA GLY A 101 0.37 -14.70 7.17
C GLY A 101 1.80 -14.51 7.72
N ARG A 102 2.73 -13.95 6.95
CA ARG A 102 4.14 -13.74 7.32
C ARG A 102 4.41 -12.38 7.98
N LYS A 103 3.37 -11.66 8.39
CA LYS A 103 3.45 -10.31 9.01
C LYS A 103 4.13 -9.25 8.12
N LEU A 104 4.16 -9.45 6.79
CA LEU A 104 4.81 -8.52 5.85
C LEU A 104 4.13 -7.15 5.85
N GLY A 105 2.81 -7.08 5.91
CA GLY A 105 2.10 -5.81 6.03
C GLY A 105 2.52 -5.01 7.26
N THR A 106 2.72 -5.69 8.40
CA THR A 106 3.25 -5.05 9.61
C THR A 106 4.68 -4.55 9.43
N LYS A 107 5.57 -5.35 8.80
CA LYS A 107 6.95 -4.93 8.53
C LYS A 107 6.98 -3.71 7.60
N LEU A 108 6.22 -3.75 6.50
CA LEU A 108 6.09 -2.63 5.56
C LEU A 108 5.56 -1.36 6.24
N TYR A 109 4.51 -1.46 7.05
CA TYR A 109 3.95 -0.29 7.72
C TYR A 109 4.86 0.24 8.84
N ASN A 110 5.64 -0.59 9.54
CA ASN A 110 6.65 -0.11 10.47
C ASN A 110 7.64 0.83 9.77
N GLU A 111 8.20 0.39 8.64
CA GLU A 111 9.15 1.19 7.87
C GLU A 111 8.47 2.40 7.20
N LEU A 112 7.25 2.23 6.68
CA LEU A 112 6.50 3.32 6.06
C LEU A 112 6.26 4.46 7.07
N PHE A 113 5.74 4.15 8.26
CA PHE A 113 5.51 5.14 9.30
C PHE A 113 6.81 5.75 9.84
N ALA A 114 7.90 4.97 9.92
CA ALA A 114 9.22 5.50 10.28
C ALA A 114 9.70 6.54 9.25
N ASN A 115 9.58 6.23 7.96
CA ASN A 115 9.92 7.15 6.87
C ASN A 115 9.04 8.40 6.87
N LEU A 116 7.72 8.24 7.06
CA LEU A 116 6.78 9.36 7.07
C LEU A 116 7.08 10.41 8.15
N ARG A 117 7.58 9.98 9.33
CA ARG A 117 8.01 10.91 10.40
C ARG A 117 9.15 11.83 9.98
N SER A 118 9.92 11.47 8.96
CA SER A 118 10.99 12.30 8.39
C SER A 118 10.50 13.22 7.28
N THR A 119 9.21 13.17 6.91
CA THR A 119 8.58 14.03 5.92
C THR A 119 7.79 15.17 6.59
N GLN A 120 7.10 15.95 5.78
CA GLN A 120 6.15 16.96 6.28
C GLN A 120 4.71 16.40 6.44
N ALA A 121 4.51 15.08 6.28
CA ALA A 121 3.20 14.48 6.47
C ALA A 121 2.71 14.67 7.90
N HIS A 122 1.44 15.05 8.04
CA HIS A 122 0.78 15.24 9.32
C HIS A 122 -0.41 14.30 9.49
N ALA A 123 -1.33 14.29 8.52
CA ALA A 123 -2.47 13.38 8.52
C ALA A 123 -2.19 12.19 7.59
N VAL A 124 -2.38 10.99 8.12
CA VAL A 124 -2.24 9.73 7.37
C VAL A 124 -3.62 9.08 7.26
N ILE A 125 -4.02 8.80 6.04
CA ILE A 125 -5.35 8.29 5.68
C ILE A 125 -5.20 6.94 4.99
N GLY A 126 -6.10 6.00 5.27
CA GLY A 126 -6.22 4.73 4.57
C GLY A 126 -7.65 4.54 4.10
N GLY A 127 -7.85 4.32 2.81
CA GLY A 127 -9.13 3.94 2.22
C GLY A 127 -9.20 2.43 2.06
N ILE A 128 -10.27 1.80 2.54
CA ILE A 128 -10.42 0.34 2.56
C ILE A 128 -11.77 -0.05 1.95
N ALA A 129 -11.74 -0.81 0.85
CA ALA A 129 -12.93 -1.44 0.31
C ALA A 129 -13.45 -2.50 1.30
N LEU A 130 -14.71 -2.42 1.66
CA LEU A 130 -15.31 -3.25 2.71
C LEU A 130 -16.16 -4.41 2.14
N PRO A 131 -16.22 -5.57 2.82
CA PRO A 131 -15.46 -5.92 4.04
C PRO A 131 -14.01 -6.29 3.73
N ASN A 132 -13.07 -5.93 4.63
CA ASN A 132 -11.67 -6.34 4.56
C ASN A 132 -11.04 -6.32 5.96
N ASP A 133 -11.34 -7.32 6.78
CA ASP A 133 -10.93 -7.39 8.17
C ASP A 133 -9.41 -7.36 8.36
N ALA A 134 -8.67 -7.98 7.46
CA ALA A 134 -7.20 -8.00 7.51
C ALA A 134 -6.59 -6.60 7.34
N SER A 135 -7.12 -5.82 6.40
CA SER A 135 -6.70 -4.44 6.18
C SER A 135 -7.12 -3.54 7.35
N VAL A 136 -8.36 -3.67 7.84
CA VAL A 136 -8.85 -2.94 9.01
C VAL A 136 -7.94 -3.20 10.21
N ALA A 137 -7.69 -4.47 10.55
CA ALA A 137 -6.85 -4.85 11.68
C ALA A 137 -5.42 -4.30 11.54
N LEU A 138 -4.86 -4.28 10.32
CA LEU A 138 -3.54 -3.70 10.07
C LEU A 138 -3.54 -2.20 10.35
N HIS A 139 -4.50 -1.44 9.82
CA HIS A 139 -4.57 0.02 10.03
C HIS A 139 -4.77 0.36 11.51
N GLU A 140 -5.70 -0.32 12.19
CA GLU A 140 -5.96 -0.12 13.63
C GLU A 140 -4.75 -0.48 14.51
N LYS A 141 -3.99 -1.51 14.15
CA LYS A 141 -2.72 -1.85 14.81
C LYS A 141 -1.71 -0.70 14.79
N PHE A 142 -1.74 0.13 13.75
CA PHE A 142 -0.89 1.32 13.63
C PHE A 142 -1.53 2.59 14.22
N GLY A 143 -2.57 2.45 15.03
CA GLY A 143 -3.22 3.54 15.75
C GLY A 143 -4.12 4.40 14.86
N MET A 144 -4.51 3.91 13.70
CA MET A 144 -5.52 4.56 12.87
C MET A 144 -6.92 4.19 13.39
N HIS A 145 -7.86 5.11 13.32
CA HIS A 145 -9.24 4.89 13.71
C HIS A 145 -10.20 5.23 12.57
N LYS A 146 -11.34 4.55 12.53
CA LYS A 146 -12.36 4.77 11.50
C LYS A 146 -12.99 6.16 11.66
N VAL A 147 -12.98 6.93 10.58
CA VAL A 147 -13.54 8.30 10.54
C VAL A 147 -14.74 8.44 9.62
N ALA A 148 -14.86 7.57 8.60
CA ALA A 148 -16.00 7.62 7.68
C ALA A 148 -16.25 6.26 7.03
N VAL A 149 -17.47 6.08 6.51
CA VAL A 149 -17.81 5.07 5.51
C VAL A 149 -18.60 5.77 4.41
N PHE A 150 -18.20 5.57 3.18
CA PHE A 150 -19.00 5.95 2.01
C PHE A 150 -19.69 4.71 1.47
N GLU A 151 -21.01 4.68 1.58
CA GLU A 151 -21.82 3.58 1.13
C GLU A 151 -21.92 3.57 -0.40
N GLU A 152 -21.78 2.39 -1.00
CA GLU A 152 -21.96 2.15 -2.44
C GLU A 152 -21.17 3.12 -3.36
N VAL A 153 -20.00 3.61 -2.92
CA VAL A 153 -19.19 4.60 -3.66
C VAL A 153 -18.37 3.96 -4.78
N GLY A 154 -18.04 2.68 -4.66
CA GLY A 154 -17.34 1.90 -5.68
C GLY A 154 -18.28 0.95 -6.42
N PHE A 155 -17.98 0.64 -7.70
CA PHE A 155 -18.68 -0.38 -8.47
C PHE A 155 -17.67 -1.24 -9.22
N LYS A 156 -17.65 -2.53 -8.92
CA LYS A 156 -16.74 -3.50 -9.56
C LYS A 156 -17.33 -4.91 -9.48
N PHE A 157 -17.07 -5.73 -10.48
CA PHE A 157 -17.67 -7.08 -10.61
C PHE A 157 -19.19 -7.11 -10.44
N ASN A 158 -19.85 -6.13 -11.08
CA ASN A 158 -21.29 -5.97 -11.07
C ASN A 158 -21.93 -5.84 -9.68
N ARG A 159 -21.20 -5.21 -8.74
CA ARG A 159 -21.72 -4.91 -7.40
C ARG A 159 -21.21 -3.58 -6.87
N TRP A 160 -22.02 -2.95 -6.03
CA TRP A 160 -21.65 -1.76 -5.28
C TRP A 160 -20.80 -2.13 -4.07
N ILE A 161 -19.87 -1.25 -3.71
CA ILE A 161 -18.85 -1.50 -2.68
C ILE A 161 -18.74 -0.28 -1.79
N ASP A 162 -18.84 -0.51 -0.49
CA ASP A 162 -18.58 0.50 0.53
C ASP A 162 -17.08 0.71 0.69
N VAL A 163 -16.68 1.95 0.97
CA VAL A 163 -15.30 2.31 1.30
C VAL A 163 -15.26 2.97 2.66
N GLY A 164 -14.56 2.34 3.60
CA GLY A 164 -14.25 2.92 4.90
C GLY A 164 -12.94 3.69 4.88
N TYR A 165 -12.87 4.76 5.67
CA TYR A 165 -11.65 5.55 5.85
C TYR A 165 -11.18 5.50 7.28
N TRP A 166 -9.89 5.23 7.44
CA TRP A 166 -9.16 5.25 8.71
C TRP A 166 -8.14 6.37 8.67
N GLU A 167 -7.92 7.01 9.81
CA GLU A 167 -7.04 8.18 9.90
C GLU A 167 -6.23 8.15 11.19
N ARG A 168 -5.04 8.73 11.15
CA ARG A 168 -4.29 9.18 12.33
C ARG A 168 -3.41 10.38 11.98
N THR A 169 -3.08 11.20 12.98
CA THR A 169 -2.01 12.20 12.88
C THR A 169 -0.68 11.62 13.35
N LEU A 170 0.43 12.10 12.77
CA LEU A 170 1.80 11.72 13.12
C LEU A 170 2.36 12.56 14.27
#